data_8c44628febaefafc6114c6b0fddb87ce
#
_entry.id   8c44628febaefafc6114c6b0fddb87ce
#
_cell.length_a   1.000
_cell.length_b   1.000
_cell.length_c   1.000
_cell.angle_alpha   90.00
_cell.angle_beta   90.00
_cell.angle_gamma   90.00
#
_symmetry.space_group_name_H-M   'P 1'
#
loop_
_entity.id
_entity.type
_entity.pdbx_description
1 polymer ?
#
loop_
_entity_poly.entity_id
_entity_poly.type
_entity_poly.pdbx_seq_one_letter_code
_entity_poly.pdbx_strand_id
1 'polypeptide(L)'
;MFLKLDEIARKLDQIFLPLEQEGMTGMRLLPQKDATSIMQAQKSLGVDFPAKFTELLNKFDLGEFEICNVSFGSRGDYASELVRLNSVDEFGGKWWSGEERPANLIVFAVGDPWIFLLDCASGAVYAWLLGDEELCSRRVASDFEKFFIALASIDIARLNEETLPSTEQILKFVQADDTALDLWQEMAQI
;
A
#
# COMPACT_ATOMS: atom_id res chain seq x y z
N MET A 1 19.43 -4.21 -0.75
CA MET A 1 19.20 -4.30 0.73
C MET A 1 17.96 -3.48 1.05
N PHE A 2 17.01 -4.04 1.82
CA PHE A 2 15.78 -3.32 2.16
C PHE A 2 16.06 -2.19 3.15
N LEU A 3 15.48 -1.02 2.87
CA LEU A 3 15.66 0.21 3.64
C LEU A 3 14.80 0.20 4.92
N LYS A 4 15.16 1.02 5.89
CA LYS A 4 14.29 1.29 7.03
C LYS A 4 13.29 2.41 6.69
N LEU A 5 12.15 2.46 7.36
CA LEU A 5 11.09 3.44 7.09
C LEU A 5 11.57 4.90 7.13
N ASP A 6 12.36 5.26 8.15
CA ASP A 6 12.90 6.63 8.28
C ASP A 6 13.93 6.95 7.18
N GLU A 7 14.63 5.94 6.68
CA GLU A 7 15.56 6.07 5.56
C GLU A 7 14.81 6.24 4.23
N ILE A 8 13.70 5.50 4.06
CA ILE A 8 12.79 5.65 2.92
C ILE A 8 12.27 7.09 2.87
N ALA A 9 11.69 7.59 3.96
CA ALA A 9 11.16 8.96 4.03
C ALA A 9 12.23 9.99 3.64
N ARG A 10 13.43 9.88 4.22
CA ARG A 10 14.54 10.78 3.91
C ARG A 10 15.00 10.71 2.43
N LYS A 11 15.07 9.50 1.85
CA LYS A 11 15.49 9.34 0.44
C LYS A 11 14.43 9.88 -0.52
N LEU A 12 13.14 9.63 -0.26
CA LEU A 12 12.03 10.20 -1.03
C LEU A 12 12.04 11.74 -0.95
N ASP A 13 12.27 12.32 0.23
CA ASP A 13 12.44 13.78 0.37
C ASP A 13 13.61 14.31 -0.47
N GLN A 14 14.76 13.64 -0.44
CA GLN A 14 15.93 14.06 -1.21
C GLN A 14 15.67 14.04 -2.73
N ILE A 15 14.91 13.06 -3.23
CA ILE A 15 14.61 12.91 -4.65
C ILE A 15 13.51 13.89 -5.08
N PHE A 16 12.38 13.94 -4.35
CA PHE A 16 11.16 14.55 -4.83
C PHE A 16 10.89 15.96 -4.30
N LEU A 17 11.47 16.39 -3.15
CA LEU A 17 11.27 17.75 -2.65
C LEU A 17 11.68 18.83 -3.66
N PRO A 18 12.80 18.71 -4.41
CA PRO A 18 13.13 19.68 -5.46
C PRO A 18 12.10 19.71 -6.60
N LEU A 19 11.49 18.56 -6.92
CA LEU A 19 10.58 18.40 -8.06
C LEU A 19 9.14 18.85 -7.73
N GLU A 20 8.77 18.99 -6.46
CA GLU A 20 7.47 19.55 -6.07
C GLU A 20 7.27 20.97 -6.58
N GLN A 21 8.32 21.77 -6.72
CA GLN A 21 8.26 23.12 -7.29
C GLN A 21 7.91 23.10 -8.78
N GLU A 22 8.15 21.98 -9.45
CA GLU A 22 7.81 21.72 -10.85
C GLU A 22 6.44 21.05 -11.02
N GLY A 23 5.69 20.85 -9.91
CA GLY A 23 4.36 20.26 -9.88
C GLY A 23 4.31 18.74 -9.72
N MET A 24 5.43 18.08 -9.46
CA MET A 24 5.47 16.64 -9.19
C MET A 24 5.19 16.38 -7.71
N THR A 25 3.92 16.14 -7.37
CA THR A 25 3.45 15.87 -6.00
C THR A 25 3.07 14.39 -5.81
N GLY A 26 2.83 13.98 -4.55
CA GLY A 26 2.34 12.63 -4.25
C GLY A 26 3.43 11.55 -4.10
N MET A 27 4.72 11.90 -4.23
CA MET A 27 5.83 10.95 -4.18
C MET A 27 6.61 11.00 -2.86
N ARG A 28 6.14 11.78 -1.89
CA ARG A 28 6.78 11.93 -0.58
C ARG A 28 5.88 11.47 0.56
N LEU A 29 6.48 10.95 1.62
CA LEU A 29 5.78 10.62 2.85
C LEU A 29 5.57 11.89 3.67
N LEU A 30 4.39 12.47 3.58
CA LEU A 30 4.03 13.66 4.35
C LEU A 30 3.66 13.28 5.79
N PRO A 31 4.03 14.12 6.79
CA PRO A 31 3.66 13.85 8.17
C PRO A 31 2.14 13.80 8.36
N GLN A 32 1.67 12.85 9.17
CA GLN A 32 0.27 12.79 9.58
C GLN A 32 -0.10 14.02 10.42
N LYS A 33 -1.16 14.73 10.03
CA LYS A 33 -1.63 15.96 10.68
C LYS A 33 -2.72 15.71 11.72
N ASP A 34 -3.53 14.68 11.51
CA ASP A 34 -4.67 14.34 12.37
C ASP A 34 -4.78 12.82 12.58
N ALA A 35 -4.17 12.34 13.67
CA ALA A 35 -4.27 10.93 14.05
C ALA A 35 -5.69 10.49 14.47
N THR A 36 -6.61 11.43 14.74
CA THR A 36 -7.98 11.08 15.11
C THR A 36 -8.77 10.58 13.92
N SER A 37 -8.42 11.00 12.69
CA SER A 37 -9.03 10.52 11.45
C SER A 37 -8.85 9.00 11.26
N ILE A 38 -7.71 8.45 11.69
CA ILE A 38 -7.42 7.00 11.61
C ILE A 38 -8.41 6.19 12.47
N MET A 39 -8.69 6.65 13.70
CA MET A 39 -9.67 6.00 14.58
C MET A 39 -11.09 6.10 14.01
N GLN A 40 -11.42 7.23 13.36
CA GLN A 40 -12.72 7.40 12.71
C GLN A 40 -12.86 6.47 11.51
N ALA A 41 -11.81 6.28 10.70
CA ALA A 41 -11.80 5.34 9.59
C ALA A 41 -12.01 3.90 10.08
N GLN A 42 -11.29 3.45 11.11
CA GLN A 42 -11.50 2.13 11.72
C GLN A 42 -12.96 1.93 12.15
N LYS A 43 -13.54 2.91 12.82
CA LYS A 43 -14.94 2.86 13.26
C LYS A 43 -15.92 2.80 12.08
N SER A 44 -15.67 3.60 11.04
CA SER A 44 -16.52 3.63 9.84
C SER A 44 -16.46 2.32 9.05
N LEU A 45 -15.27 1.70 9.00
CA LEU A 45 -15.04 0.43 8.32
C LEU A 45 -15.42 -0.79 9.19
N GLY A 46 -15.63 -0.60 10.50
CA GLY A 46 -15.93 -1.68 11.43
C GLY A 46 -14.78 -2.67 11.62
N VAL A 47 -13.54 -2.21 11.54
CA VAL A 47 -12.31 -3.03 11.68
C VAL A 47 -11.31 -2.38 12.63
N ASP A 48 -10.48 -3.20 13.26
CA ASP A 48 -9.28 -2.75 13.97
C ASP A 48 -8.07 -2.88 13.04
N PHE A 49 -7.39 -1.78 12.76
CA PHE A 49 -6.20 -1.84 11.91
C PHE A 49 -5.04 -2.55 12.61
N PRO A 50 -4.29 -3.41 11.90
CA PRO A 50 -3.10 -4.06 12.44
C PRO A 50 -2.07 -3.04 12.94
N ALA A 51 -1.33 -3.39 13.98
CA ALA A 51 -0.38 -2.48 14.63
C ALA A 51 0.62 -1.84 13.64
N LYS A 52 1.18 -2.64 12.72
CA LYS A 52 2.15 -2.16 11.72
C LYS A 52 1.54 -1.15 10.73
N PHE A 53 0.28 -1.33 10.37
CA PHE A 53 -0.44 -0.38 9.53
C PHE A 53 -0.72 0.91 10.31
N THR A 54 -1.26 0.79 11.53
CA THR A 54 -1.53 1.94 12.40
C THR A 54 -0.27 2.75 12.73
N GLU A 55 0.86 2.09 13.02
CA GLU A 55 2.14 2.74 13.30
C GLU A 55 2.60 3.61 12.13
N LEU A 56 2.47 3.12 10.89
CA LEU A 56 2.84 3.88 9.70
C LEU A 56 1.88 5.05 9.48
N LEU A 57 0.58 4.83 9.58
CA LEU A 57 -0.43 5.88 9.39
C LEU A 57 -0.39 6.98 10.45
N ASN A 58 0.04 6.67 11.69
CA ASN A 58 0.26 7.67 12.71
C ASN A 58 1.47 8.57 12.44
N LYS A 59 2.41 8.12 11.61
CA LYS A 59 3.59 8.90 11.20
C LYS A 59 3.33 9.68 9.92
N PHE A 60 2.68 9.05 8.94
CA PHE A 60 2.57 9.56 7.57
C PHE A 60 1.13 9.53 7.06
N ASP A 61 0.77 10.57 6.34
CA ASP A 61 -0.46 10.63 5.55
C ASP A 61 -0.16 10.12 4.13
N LEU A 62 -0.89 9.08 3.71
CA LEU A 62 -0.76 8.47 2.38
C LEU A 62 -1.85 8.95 1.41
N GLY A 63 -2.58 10.03 1.71
CA GLY A 63 -3.76 10.47 0.96
C GLY A 63 -3.52 10.79 -0.52
N GLU A 64 -2.30 11.18 -0.88
CA GLU A 64 -1.90 11.43 -2.27
C GLU A 64 -0.63 10.64 -2.64
N PHE A 65 -0.24 9.66 -1.81
CA PHE A 65 1.01 8.94 -1.99
C PHE A 65 0.90 7.83 -3.02
N GLU A 66 1.87 7.81 -3.94
CA GLU A 66 2.03 6.77 -4.96
C GLU A 66 3.49 6.29 -5.02
N ILE A 67 3.70 5.00 -5.23
CA ILE A 67 5.01 4.37 -5.38
C ILE A 67 4.90 3.06 -6.17
N CYS A 68 5.81 2.79 -7.09
CA CYS A 68 5.77 1.61 -7.97
C CYS A 68 4.41 1.41 -8.66
N ASN A 69 3.77 2.47 -9.17
CA ASN A 69 2.41 2.45 -9.73
C ASN A 69 1.33 1.93 -8.74
N VAL A 70 1.62 1.96 -7.45
CA VAL A 70 0.65 1.66 -6.39
C VAL A 70 0.22 2.96 -5.76
N SER A 71 -1.03 3.35 -6.00
CA SER A 71 -1.66 4.54 -5.44
C SER A 71 -2.40 4.20 -4.14
N PHE A 72 -2.05 4.90 -3.07
CA PHE A 72 -2.72 4.77 -1.77
C PHE A 72 -3.94 5.69 -1.69
N GLY A 73 -3.91 6.80 -2.39
CA GLY A 73 -5.02 7.74 -2.48
C GLY A 73 -4.82 8.73 -3.61
N SER A 74 -5.89 9.43 -3.97
CA SER A 74 -5.90 10.39 -5.08
C SER A 74 -6.15 11.82 -4.65
N ARG A 75 -6.58 12.03 -3.40
CA ARG A 75 -6.90 13.36 -2.86
C ARG A 75 -7.25 13.33 -1.36
N GLY A 76 -6.92 14.41 -0.68
CA GLY A 76 -7.29 14.59 0.73
C GLY A 76 -6.43 13.77 1.69
N ASP A 77 -6.99 13.44 2.86
CA ASP A 77 -6.33 12.60 3.84
C ASP A 77 -6.59 11.11 3.58
N TYR A 78 -5.62 10.28 3.94
CA TYR A 78 -5.69 8.86 3.65
C TYR A 78 -6.79 8.12 4.42
N ALA A 79 -7.16 8.59 5.60
CA ALA A 79 -8.24 7.97 6.38
C ALA A 79 -9.59 8.09 5.66
N SER A 80 -9.88 9.27 5.10
CA SER A 80 -11.06 9.49 4.25
C SER A 80 -11.00 8.66 2.98
N GLU A 81 -9.82 8.53 2.38
CA GLU A 81 -9.61 7.72 1.17
C GLU A 81 -9.85 6.22 1.43
N LEU A 82 -9.38 5.70 2.56
CA LEU A 82 -9.67 4.32 2.97
C LEU A 82 -11.18 4.05 3.08
N VAL A 83 -11.93 4.97 3.69
CA VAL A 83 -13.40 4.83 3.78
C VAL A 83 -14.02 4.86 2.40
N ARG A 84 -13.57 5.77 1.52
CA ARG A 84 -14.04 5.89 0.14
C ARG A 84 -13.76 4.63 -0.66
N LEU A 85 -12.52 4.11 -0.64
CA LEU A 85 -12.13 2.88 -1.35
C LEU A 85 -12.98 1.67 -0.97
N ASN A 86 -13.50 1.64 0.25
CA ASN A 86 -14.31 0.53 0.76
C ASN A 86 -15.81 0.83 0.79
N SER A 87 -16.27 1.97 0.24
CA SER A 87 -17.69 2.32 0.19
C SER A 87 -18.39 1.61 -0.97
N VAL A 88 -19.63 1.18 -0.73
CA VAL A 88 -20.48 0.54 -1.75
C VAL A 88 -20.80 1.51 -2.90
N ASP A 89 -20.92 2.82 -2.60
CA ASP A 89 -21.41 3.82 -3.55
C ASP A 89 -20.37 4.18 -4.63
N GLU A 90 -19.08 4.14 -4.34
CA GLU A 90 -18.07 4.62 -5.28
C GLU A 90 -17.53 3.51 -6.20
N PHE A 91 -17.42 2.30 -5.69
CA PHE A 91 -17.02 1.15 -6.48
C PHE A 91 -18.14 0.11 -6.62
N GLY A 92 -19.33 0.43 -6.19
CA GLY A 92 -20.62 -0.16 -6.47
C GLY A 92 -20.66 -1.67 -6.65
N GLY A 93 -20.13 -2.42 -5.72
CA GLY A 93 -19.93 -3.85 -5.94
C GLY A 93 -18.81 -4.17 -6.93
N LYS A 94 -18.02 -3.19 -7.36
CA LYS A 94 -16.90 -3.45 -8.27
C LYS A 94 -15.86 -4.35 -7.61
N TRP A 95 -15.52 -4.07 -6.34
CA TRP A 95 -14.59 -4.90 -5.58
C TRP A 95 -15.26 -6.12 -4.96
N TRP A 96 -16.48 -5.95 -4.47
CA TRP A 96 -17.21 -6.97 -3.70
C TRP A 96 -18.29 -7.67 -4.51
N SER A 97 -18.32 -7.44 -5.84
CA SER A 97 -19.27 -8.07 -6.79
C SER A 97 -20.74 -7.94 -6.39
N GLY A 98 -21.11 -6.82 -5.73
CA GLY A 98 -22.46 -6.58 -5.20
C GLY A 98 -22.75 -7.27 -3.87
N GLU A 99 -21.77 -7.97 -3.29
CA GLU A 99 -21.83 -8.59 -1.99
C GLU A 99 -21.35 -7.66 -0.88
N GLU A 100 -21.58 -8.01 0.37
CA GLU A 100 -21.02 -7.28 1.51
C GLU A 100 -19.50 -7.51 1.57
N ARG A 101 -18.76 -6.47 1.92
CA ARG A 101 -17.32 -6.56 2.17
C ARG A 101 -17.05 -7.59 3.27
N PRO A 102 -16.08 -8.52 3.08
CA PRO A 102 -15.67 -9.43 4.15
C PRO A 102 -15.26 -8.66 5.40
N ALA A 103 -15.70 -9.10 6.58
CA ALA A 103 -15.66 -8.31 7.82
C ALA A 103 -14.29 -7.73 8.17
N ASN A 104 -13.20 -8.47 7.90
CA ASN A 104 -11.83 -8.07 8.26
C ASN A 104 -11.00 -7.60 7.07
N LEU A 105 -11.54 -7.59 5.86
CA LEU A 105 -10.80 -7.29 4.64
C LEU A 105 -11.08 -5.86 4.16
N ILE A 106 -10.04 -5.09 3.90
CA ILE A 106 -10.15 -3.75 3.32
C ILE A 106 -9.27 -3.61 2.08
N VAL A 107 -9.74 -2.86 1.08
CA VAL A 107 -8.89 -2.30 0.03
C VAL A 107 -8.12 -1.13 0.63
N PHE A 108 -6.80 -1.15 0.54
CA PHE A 108 -5.97 -0.07 1.08
C PHE A 108 -5.15 0.67 0.02
N ALA A 109 -4.97 0.10 -1.16
CA ALA A 109 -4.30 0.72 -2.30
C ALA A 109 -4.76 0.08 -3.60
N VAL A 110 -4.55 0.79 -4.70
CA VAL A 110 -4.85 0.30 -6.05
C VAL A 110 -3.64 0.51 -6.95
N GLY A 111 -3.43 -0.42 -7.85
CA GLY A 111 -2.45 -0.36 -8.93
C GLY A 111 -3.09 -0.80 -10.23
N ASP A 112 -2.33 -0.84 -11.30
CA ASP A 112 -2.78 -1.40 -12.58
C ASP A 112 -1.90 -2.60 -12.90
N PRO A 113 -2.43 -3.82 -12.95
CA PRO A 113 -3.85 -4.22 -12.80
C PRO A 113 -4.27 -4.65 -11.37
N TRP A 114 -3.47 -4.39 -10.37
CA TRP A 114 -3.58 -4.96 -9.02
C TRP A 114 -4.44 -4.13 -8.06
N ILE A 115 -5.18 -4.83 -7.21
CA ILE A 115 -5.88 -4.26 -6.06
C ILE A 115 -5.28 -4.86 -4.81
N PHE A 116 -4.92 -4.00 -3.86
CA PHE A 116 -4.24 -4.43 -2.64
C PHE A 116 -5.19 -4.46 -1.46
N LEU A 117 -5.23 -5.64 -0.82
CA LEU A 117 -6.12 -5.94 0.29
C LEU A 117 -5.32 -6.15 1.57
N LEU A 118 -5.82 -5.63 2.68
CA LEU A 118 -5.30 -5.86 4.01
C LEU A 118 -6.31 -6.69 4.81
N ASP A 119 -5.89 -7.86 5.26
CA ASP A 119 -6.66 -8.60 6.27
C ASP A 119 -6.35 -8.03 7.66
N CYS A 120 -7.30 -7.29 8.21
CA CYS A 120 -7.15 -6.64 9.50
C CYS A 120 -7.06 -7.62 10.69
N ALA A 121 -7.47 -8.87 10.52
CA ALA A 121 -7.36 -9.88 11.58
C ALA A 121 -5.96 -10.47 11.68
N SER A 122 -5.32 -10.77 10.55
CA SER A 122 -3.98 -11.36 10.50
C SER A 122 -2.86 -10.35 10.27
N GLY A 123 -3.16 -9.21 9.69
CA GLY A 123 -2.20 -8.21 9.21
C GLY A 123 -1.62 -8.53 7.84
N ALA A 124 -1.97 -9.66 7.24
CA ALA A 124 -1.45 -10.08 5.94
C ALA A 124 -1.94 -9.19 4.80
N VAL A 125 -1.07 -9.00 3.81
CA VAL A 125 -1.38 -8.24 2.59
C VAL A 125 -1.57 -9.20 1.43
N TYR A 126 -2.63 -8.97 0.67
CA TYR A 126 -2.96 -9.72 -0.54
C TYR A 126 -3.01 -8.80 -1.74
N ALA A 127 -2.68 -9.35 -2.91
CA ALA A 127 -2.92 -8.70 -4.20
C ALA A 127 -3.98 -9.50 -4.97
N TRP A 128 -4.93 -8.79 -5.51
CA TRP A 128 -6.04 -9.36 -6.26
C TRP A 128 -6.11 -8.73 -7.64
N LEU A 129 -6.28 -9.57 -8.66
CA LEU A 129 -6.63 -9.13 -10.01
C LEU A 129 -8.14 -9.10 -10.16
N LEU A 130 -8.66 -8.04 -10.79
CA LEU A 130 -10.09 -7.95 -11.06
C LEU A 130 -10.51 -9.11 -11.98
N GLY A 131 -11.33 -10.01 -11.44
CA GLY A 131 -11.79 -11.23 -12.13
C GLY A 131 -11.21 -12.53 -11.57
N ASP A 132 -10.24 -12.47 -10.65
CA ASP A 132 -9.85 -13.66 -9.87
C ASP A 132 -11.04 -14.14 -9.03
N GLU A 133 -11.22 -15.45 -8.93
CA GLU A 133 -12.33 -16.05 -8.17
C GLU A 133 -12.20 -15.82 -6.65
N GLU A 134 -10.97 -15.79 -6.14
CA GLU A 134 -10.68 -15.68 -4.72
C GLU A 134 -9.88 -14.40 -4.40
N LEU A 135 -10.42 -13.55 -3.54
CA LEU A 135 -9.82 -12.28 -3.11
C LEU A 135 -8.46 -12.45 -2.42
N CYS A 136 -8.28 -13.50 -1.66
CA CYS A 136 -7.08 -13.75 -0.83
C CYS A 136 -6.24 -14.92 -1.32
N SER A 137 -6.29 -15.25 -2.61
CA SER A 137 -5.50 -16.35 -3.19
C SER A 137 -4.00 -16.04 -3.26
N ARG A 138 -3.62 -14.76 -3.33
CA ARG A 138 -2.24 -14.31 -3.51
C ARG A 138 -1.78 -13.44 -2.34
N ARG A 139 -1.17 -14.08 -1.34
CA ARG A 139 -0.58 -13.37 -0.20
C ARG A 139 0.78 -12.81 -0.58
N VAL A 140 0.89 -11.48 -0.64
CA VAL A 140 2.09 -10.77 -1.14
C VAL A 140 3.02 -10.28 -0.03
N ALA A 141 2.53 -10.18 1.21
CA ALA A 141 3.38 -9.92 2.37
C ALA A 141 2.74 -10.45 3.66
N SER A 142 3.57 -10.73 4.66
CA SER A 142 3.10 -11.14 5.99
C SER A 142 2.47 -9.98 6.79
N ASP A 143 2.87 -8.77 6.47
CA ASP A 143 2.35 -7.54 7.10
C ASP A 143 2.56 -6.32 6.20
N PHE A 144 1.83 -5.23 6.52
CA PHE A 144 1.85 -4.00 5.75
C PHE A 144 3.22 -3.32 5.72
N GLU A 145 3.97 -3.32 6.84
CA GLU A 145 5.28 -2.67 6.91
C GLU A 145 6.26 -3.30 5.91
N LYS A 146 6.30 -4.64 5.86
CA LYS A 146 7.17 -5.35 4.90
C LYS A 146 6.76 -5.10 3.45
N PHE A 147 5.45 -5.12 3.16
CA PHE A 147 4.93 -4.77 1.84
C PHE A 147 5.41 -3.38 1.42
N PHE A 148 5.17 -2.38 2.26
CA PHE A 148 5.54 -1.00 2.01
C PHE A 148 7.04 -0.80 1.83
N ILE A 149 7.85 -1.38 2.73
CA ILE A 149 9.31 -1.32 2.66
C ILE A 149 9.84 -1.97 1.38
N ALA A 150 9.28 -3.10 0.96
CA ALA A 150 9.69 -3.77 -0.27
C ALA A 150 9.45 -2.88 -1.49
N LEU A 151 8.23 -2.35 -1.66
CA LEU A 151 7.89 -1.42 -2.74
C LEU A 151 8.82 -0.20 -2.75
N ALA A 152 8.96 0.46 -1.61
CA ALA A 152 9.75 1.67 -1.50
C ALA A 152 11.25 1.41 -1.75
N SER A 153 11.78 0.27 -1.32
CA SER A 153 13.18 -0.08 -1.57
C SER A 153 13.44 -0.38 -3.04
N ILE A 154 12.49 -1.01 -3.74
CA ILE A 154 12.57 -1.26 -5.19
C ILE A 154 12.58 0.06 -5.94
N ASP A 155 11.61 0.93 -5.65
CA ASP A 155 11.45 2.19 -6.37
C ASP A 155 12.64 3.13 -6.15
N ILE A 156 13.09 3.30 -4.91
CA ILE A 156 14.27 4.12 -4.58
C ILE A 156 15.53 3.57 -5.24
N ALA A 157 15.72 2.24 -5.26
CA ALA A 157 16.88 1.65 -5.93
C ALA A 157 16.84 1.91 -7.44
N ARG A 158 15.66 1.84 -8.06
CA ARG A 158 15.47 2.17 -9.49
C ARG A 158 15.77 3.63 -9.77
N LEU A 159 15.21 4.55 -8.99
CA LEU A 159 15.44 5.99 -9.16
C LEU A 159 16.90 6.41 -8.99
N ASN A 160 17.67 5.67 -8.21
CA ASN A 160 19.10 5.91 -8.01
C ASN A 160 20.00 5.06 -8.92
N GLU A 161 19.44 4.30 -9.86
CA GLU A 161 20.19 3.37 -10.73
C GLU A 161 21.00 2.33 -9.92
N GLU A 162 20.53 1.98 -8.72
CA GLU A 162 21.14 0.97 -7.84
C GLU A 162 20.68 -0.44 -8.27
N THR A 163 21.42 -1.46 -7.84
CA THR A 163 21.04 -2.86 -8.07
C THR A 163 19.74 -3.20 -7.32
N LEU A 164 18.73 -3.62 -8.06
CA LEU A 164 17.46 -4.07 -7.49
C LEU A 164 17.60 -5.38 -6.71
N PRO A 165 16.84 -5.57 -5.62
CA PRO A 165 16.77 -6.87 -4.98
C PRO A 165 16.17 -7.92 -5.93
N SER A 166 16.70 -9.15 -5.92
CA SER A 166 16.11 -10.23 -6.69
C SER A 166 14.72 -10.59 -6.15
N THR A 167 13.86 -11.16 -7.00
CA THR A 167 12.52 -11.60 -6.58
C THR A 167 12.58 -12.57 -5.40
N GLU A 168 13.56 -13.48 -5.38
CA GLU A 168 13.78 -14.39 -4.25
C GLU A 168 14.08 -13.64 -2.94
N GLN A 169 14.92 -12.59 -3.01
CA GLN A 169 15.20 -11.75 -1.84
C GLN A 169 13.96 -10.99 -1.37
N ILE A 170 13.12 -10.53 -2.31
CA ILE A 170 11.85 -9.86 -1.99
C ILE A 170 10.90 -10.83 -1.30
N LEU A 171 10.61 -11.99 -1.90
CA LEU A 171 9.71 -13.01 -1.33
C LEU A 171 10.14 -13.43 0.08
N LYS A 172 11.43 -13.64 0.29
CA LYS A 172 11.98 -13.95 1.62
C LYS A 172 11.77 -12.81 2.62
N PHE A 173 11.99 -11.57 2.20
CA PHE A 173 11.82 -10.39 3.07
C PHE A 173 10.35 -10.19 3.46
N VAL A 174 9.45 -10.21 2.49
CA VAL A 174 8.01 -10.01 2.73
C VAL A 174 7.34 -11.25 3.33
N GLN A 175 8.04 -12.37 3.40
CA GLN A 175 7.54 -13.66 3.89
C GLN A 175 6.30 -14.13 3.11
N ALA A 176 6.33 -13.94 1.80
CA ALA A 176 5.34 -14.46 0.87
C ALA A 176 5.77 -15.82 0.31
N ASP A 177 4.82 -16.52 -0.26
CA ASP A 177 5.04 -17.77 -1.01
C ASP A 177 5.09 -17.51 -2.53
N ASP A 178 5.21 -18.59 -3.30
CA ASP A 178 5.34 -18.51 -4.76
C ASP A 178 4.11 -17.93 -5.46
N THR A 179 2.95 -17.83 -4.79
CA THR A 179 1.76 -17.19 -5.38
C THR A 179 1.93 -15.69 -5.61
N ALA A 180 2.89 -15.07 -4.93
CA ALA A 180 3.23 -13.66 -5.07
C ALA A 180 4.32 -13.39 -6.13
N LEU A 181 4.83 -14.43 -6.79
CA LEU A 181 5.98 -14.33 -7.70
C LEU A 181 5.73 -13.32 -8.82
N ASP A 182 4.59 -13.43 -9.49
CA ASP A 182 4.24 -12.60 -10.65
C ASP A 182 4.20 -11.12 -10.28
N LEU A 183 3.54 -10.79 -9.15
CA LEU A 183 3.49 -9.42 -8.65
C LEU A 183 4.89 -8.85 -8.41
N TRP A 184 5.72 -9.57 -7.66
CA TRP A 184 7.04 -9.03 -7.28
C TRP A 184 8.03 -8.99 -8.45
N GLN A 185 7.85 -9.86 -9.45
CA GLN A 185 8.59 -9.74 -10.72
C GLN A 185 8.17 -8.50 -11.49
N GLU A 186 6.86 -8.24 -11.59
CA GLU A 186 6.33 -7.04 -12.24
C GLU A 186 6.81 -5.77 -11.54
N MET A 187 6.65 -5.67 -10.21
CA MET A 187 7.11 -4.51 -9.44
C MET A 187 8.62 -4.26 -9.57
N ALA A 188 9.42 -5.28 -9.80
CA ALA A 188 10.86 -5.13 -10.05
C ALA A 188 11.19 -4.73 -11.50
N GLN A 189 10.24 -4.77 -12.45
CA GLN A 189 10.44 -4.45 -13.86
C GLN A 189 9.89 -3.08 -14.28
N ILE A 190 8.93 -2.54 -13.52
CA ILE A 190 8.36 -1.20 -13.74
C ILE A 190 9.43 -0.15 -13.51
#